data_06487538896cb6838cdb45fbfe9d0898
#
_entry.id   06487538896cb6838cdb45fbfe9d0898
#
_cell.length_a   1.000
_cell.length_b   1.000
_cell.length_c   1.000
_cell.angle_alpha   90.00
_cell.angle_beta   90.00
_cell.angle_gamma   90.00
#
_symmetry.space_group_name_H-M   'P 1'
#
loop_
_entity.id
_entity.type
_entity.pdbx_description
1 polymer ?
#
loop_
_entity_poly.entity_id
_entity_poly.type
_entity_poly.pdbx_seq_one_letter_code
_entity_poly.pdbx_strand_id
1 'polypeptide(L)'
;MPDRDQLRVFVGPPLRQSFARFGVPPASLDEAIARFRARYVPIGKFENTPYPGIAGLLDRLQGAGYRLFVATSKPQVTAQEVLEHFQLARYFERVCGASLDAGRETKEDVISYLLAQIGAPGQVVMVGDTAFDVLGAKVHGIPTIGVTWGYGQAESMREAGAAALADTPEQLEALLHTPGVFSPAPPQALP
;
A
#
# COMPACT_ATOMS: atom_id res chain seq x y z
N MET A 1 -21.23 -5.24 -19.61
CA MET A 1 -19.88 -4.95 -19.12
C MET A 1 -20.04 -4.48 -17.68
N PRO A 2 -19.16 -4.86 -16.75
CA PRO A 2 -19.18 -4.32 -15.40
C PRO A 2 -18.91 -2.81 -15.45
N ASP A 3 -19.56 -2.06 -14.57
CA ASP A 3 -19.29 -0.63 -14.42
C ASP A 3 -17.98 -0.37 -13.64
N ARG A 4 -17.55 0.88 -13.55
CA ARG A 4 -16.29 1.26 -12.86
C ARG A 4 -16.32 0.92 -11.37
N ASP A 5 -17.46 1.03 -10.72
CA ASP A 5 -17.56 0.77 -9.28
C ASP A 5 -17.46 -0.73 -8.99
N GLN A 6 -18.05 -1.56 -9.84
CA GLN A 6 -17.88 -3.02 -9.78
C GLN A 6 -16.41 -3.46 -9.96
N LEU A 7 -15.61 -2.68 -10.71
CA LEU A 7 -14.20 -2.99 -10.95
C LEU A 7 -13.28 -2.56 -9.82
N ARG A 8 -13.74 -1.75 -8.85
CA ARG A 8 -12.93 -1.33 -7.69
C ARG A 8 -12.41 -2.51 -6.86
N VAL A 9 -13.13 -3.63 -6.85
CA VAL A 9 -12.71 -4.86 -6.14
C VAL A 9 -11.42 -5.49 -6.69
N PHE A 10 -10.96 -5.04 -7.87
CA PHE A 10 -9.66 -5.45 -8.42
C PHE A 10 -8.47 -4.69 -7.81
N VAL A 11 -8.71 -3.61 -7.07
CA VAL A 11 -7.66 -2.83 -6.45
C VAL A 11 -7.38 -3.36 -5.04
N GLY A 12 -6.16 -3.76 -4.80
CA GLY A 12 -5.69 -4.32 -3.52
C GLY A 12 -5.46 -5.83 -3.56
N PRO A 13 -6.46 -6.69 -3.84
CA PRO A 13 -6.25 -8.12 -3.87
C PRO A 13 -5.38 -8.59 -5.06
N PRO A 14 -4.74 -9.78 -4.95
CA PRO A 14 -4.08 -10.42 -6.08
C PRO A 14 -5.05 -10.63 -7.26
N LEU A 15 -4.58 -10.38 -8.50
CA LEU A 15 -5.41 -10.47 -9.71
C LEU A 15 -6.15 -11.81 -9.85
N ARG A 16 -5.50 -12.91 -9.47
CA ARG A 16 -6.09 -14.26 -9.51
C ARG A 16 -7.36 -14.35 -8.66
N GLN A 17 -7.32 -13.76 -7.46
CA GLN A 17 -8.49 -13.74 -6.58
C GLN A 17 -9.60 -12.84 -7.15
N SER A 18 -9.23 -11.69 -7.68
CA SER A 18 -10.19 -10.76 -8.27
C SER A 18 -10.88 -11.36 -9.48
N PHE A 19 -10.15 -11.97 -10.41
CA PHE A 19 -10.73 -12.64 -11.57
C PHE A 19 -11.63 -13.84 -11.18
N ALA A 20 -11.19 -14.65 -10.19
CA ALA A 20 -12.01 -15.76 -9.70
C ALA A 20 -13.34 -15.26 -9.09
N ARG A 21 -13.30 -14.18 -8.28
CA ARG A 21 -14.53 -13.55 -7.75
C ARG A 21 -15.46 -13.00 -8.83
N PHE A 22 -14.91 -12.58 -9.96
CA PHE A 22 -15.68 -12.14 -11.14
C PHE A 22 -16.17 -13.28 -12.02
N GLY A 23 -16.03 -14.53 -11.57
CA GLY A 23 -16.56 -15.70 -12.25
C GLY A 23 -15.70 -16.21 -13.39
N VAL A 24 -14.44 -15.81 -13.50
CA VAL A 24 -13.50 -16.40 -14.47
C VAL A 24 -13.19 -17.82 -14.03
N PRO A 25 -13.46 -18.85 -14.88
CA PRO A 25 -13.20 -20.23 -14.56
C PRO A 25 -11.72 -20.47 -14.20
N PRO A 26 -11.41 -21.38 -13.28
CA PRO A 26 -10.02 -21.68 -12.89
C PRO A 26 -9.09 -21.98 -14.08
N ALA A 27 -9.57 -22.72 -15.08
CA ALA A 27 -8.82 -23.05 -16.28
C ALA A 27 -8.48 -21.85 -17.17
N SER A 28 -9.18 -20.72 -17.03
CA SER A 28 -8.99 -19.51 -17.84
C SER A 28 -8.29 -18.38 -17.08
N LEU A 29 -7.94 -18.56 -15.81
CA LEU A 29 -7.37 -17.52 -14.98
C LEU A 29 -6.00 -17.04 -15.51
N ASP A 30 -5.14 -17.97 -15.93
CA ASP A 30 -3.81 -17.62 -16.44
C ASP A 30 -3.90 -16.82 -17.73
N GLU A 31 -4.80 -17.19 -18.63
CA GLU A 31 -5.04 -16.44 -19.86
C GLU A 31 -5.61 -15.04 -19.57
N ALA A 32 -6.58 -14.93 -18.65
CA ALA A 32 -7.15 -13.63 -18.26
C ALA A 32 -6.08 -12.70 -17.66
N ILE A 33 -5.22 -13.23 -16.79
CA ILE A 33 -4.11 -12.50 -16.20
C ILE A 33 -3.11 -12.06 -17.29
N ALA A 34 -2.77 -12.97 -18.23
CA ALA A 34 -1.86 -12.65 -19.33
C ALA A 34 -2.41 -11.53 -20.21
N ARG A 35 -3.70 -11.59 -20.60
CA ARG A 35 -4.38 -10.54 -21.37
C ARG A 35 -4.42 -9.20 -20.63
N PHE A 36 -4.72 -9.22 -19.33
CA PHE A 36 -4.66 -8.01 -18.50
C PHE A 36 -3.26 -7.41 -18.50
N ARG A 37 -2.23 -8.22 -18.24
CA ARG A 37 -0.84 -7.77 -18.20
C ARG A 37 -0.34 -7.24 -19.54
N ALA A 38 -0.75 -7.84 -20.65
CA ALA A 38 -0.37 -7.40 -22.00
C ALA A 38 -0.76 -5.95 -22.30
N ARG A 39 -1.87 -5.46 -21.70
CA ARG A 39 -2.28 -4.05 -21.82
C ARG A 39 -1.77 -3.21 -20.63
N TYR A 40 -1.88 -3.75 -19.42
CA TYR A 40 -1.55 -3.01 -18.21
C TYR A 40 -0.07 -2.62 -18.15
N VAL A 41 0.84 -3.55 -18.47
CA VAL A 41 2.29 -3.32 -18.33
C VAL A 41 2.81 -2.23 -19.27
N PRO A 42 2.51 -2.21 -20.59
CA PRO A 42 3.01 -1.17 -21.47
C PRO A 42 2.27 0.17 -21.34
N ILE A 43 0.97 0.17 -20.95
CA ILE A 43 0.11 1.35 -21.07
C ILE A 43 -0.62 1.62 -19.75
N GLY A 44 -1.44 0.68 -19.29
CA GLY A 44 -2.41 0.89 -18.22
C GLY A 44 -1.81 1.33 -16.89
N LYS A 45 -0.58 0.93 -16.58
CA LYS A 45 0.10 1.32 -15.35
C LYS A 45 0.38 2.83 -15.26
N PHE A 46 0.35 3.54 -16.40
CA PHE A 46 0.55 4.99 -16.47
C PHE A 46 -0.77 5.77 -16.66
N GLU A 47 -1.89 5.07 -16.89
CA GLU A 47 -3.22 5.67 -17.01
C GLU A 47 -3.82 5.96 -15.62
N ASN A 48 -3.11 6.74 -14.82
CA ASN A 48 -3.53 7.19 -13.49
C ASN A 48 -2.95 8.59 -13.22
N THR A 49 -3.31 9.17 -12.11
CA THR A 49 -2.80 10.47 -11.69
C THR A 49 -2.54 10.42 -10.18
N PRO A 50 -1.39 10.92 -9.71
CA PRO A 50 -1.15 11.08 -8.28
C PRO A 50 -2.25 11.92 -7.63
N TYR A 51 -2.63 11.58 -6.41
CA TYR A 51 -3.58 12.39 -5.67
C TYR A 51 -3.04 13.80 -5.46
N PRO A 52 -3.91 14.83 -5.54
CA PRO A 52 -3.51 16.21 -5.29
C PRO A 52 -2.81 16.37 -3.95
N GLY A 53 -1.75 17.17 -3.91
CA GLY A 53 -1.01 17.48 -2.68
C GLY A 53 0.02 16.44 -2.24
N ILE A 54 0.02 15.21 -2.80
CA ILE A 54 0.92 14.12 -2.35
C ILE A 54 2.38 14.47 -2.54
N ALA A 55 2.78 15.02 -3.68
CA ALA A 55 4.19 15.39 -3.91
C ALA A 55 4.67 16.42 -2.87
N GLY A 56 3.85 17.43 -2.57
CA GLY A 56 4.16 18.42 -1.54
C GLY A 56 4.21 17.85 -0.13
N LEU A 57 3.31 16.91 0.19
CA LEU A 57 3.35 16.17 1.47
C LEU A 57 4.66 15.38 1.61
N LEU A 58 5.03 14.59 0.60
CA LEU A 58 6.27 13.80 0.63
C LEU A 58 7.51 14.67 0.78
N ASP A 59 7.54 15.83 0.13
CA ASP A 59 8.62 16.81 0.25
C ASP A 59 8.75 17.35 1.68
N ARG A 60 7.63 17.75 2.29
CA ARG A 60 7.61 18.23 3.69
C ARG A 60 7.99 17.17 4.70
N LEU A 61 7.50 15.94 4.53
CA LEU A 61 7.87 14.82 5.41
C LEU A 61 9.37 14.51 5.32
N GLN A 62 9.94 14.51 4.12
CA GLN A 62 11.37 14.32 3.91
C GLN A 62 12.18 15.46 4.55
N GLY A 63 11.74 16.71 4.36
CA GLY A 63 12.34 17.89 4.98
C GLY A 63 12.25 17.89 6.52
N ALA A 64 11.23 17.24 7.08
CA ALA A 64 11.07 17.03 8.53
C ALA A 64 11.89 15.82 9.08
N GLY A 65 12.67 15.15 8.22
CA GLY A 65 13.54 14.04 8.62
C GLY A 65 12.88 12.66 8.62
N TYR A 66 11.68 12.53 8.09
CA TYR A 66 11.06 11.21 7.92
C TYR A 66 11.77 10.40 6.84
N ARG A 67 12.02 9.14 7.12
CA ARG A 67 12.48 8.16 6.14
C ARG A 67 11.25 7.54 5.48
N LEU A 68 11.16 7.63 4.16
CA LEU A 68 9.99 7.20 3.41
C LEU A 68 10.28 5.92 2.62
N PHE A 69 9.34 4.98 2.67
CA PHE A 69 9.44 3.69 2.02
C PHE A 69 8.11 3.33 1.34
N VAL A 70 8.17 2.52 0.30
CA VAL A 70 6.98 1.97 -0.33
C VAL A 70 6.89 0.48 -0.03
N ALA A 71 5.72 0.04 0.47
CA ALA A 71 5.34 -1.37 0.61
C ALA A 71 4.02 -1.60 -0.15
N THR A 72 4.05 -2.26 -1.29
CA THR A 72 2.88 -2.41 -2.16
C THR A 72 2.67 -3.84 -2.65
N SER A 73 1.40 -4.26 -2.79
CA SER A 73 1.05 -5.54 -3.45
C SER A 73 1.22 -5.50 -4.98
N LYS A 74 1.52 -4.32 -5.55
CA LYS A 74 1.90 -4.21 -6.96
C LYS A 74 3.27 -4.87 -7.18
N PRO A 75 3.53 -5.54 -8.32
CA PRO A 75 4.88 -6.03 -8.63
C PRO A 75 5.93 -4.93 -8.51
N GLN A 76 7.03 -5.22 -7.85
CA GLN A 76 8.06 -4.22 -7.48
C GLN A 76 8.56 -3.41 -8.67
N VAL A 77 8.86 -4.09 -9.80
CA VAL A 77 9.31 -3.42 -11.03
C VAL A 77 8.26 -2.42 -11.53
N THR A 78 6.99 -2.84 -11.54
CA THR A 78 5.89 -1.97 -11.98
C THR A 78 5.69 -0.79 -11.03
N ALA A 79 5.81 -1.00 -9.72
CA ALA A 79 5.73 0.08 -8.74
C ALA A 79 6.83 1.11 -8.95
N GLN A 80 8.07 0.65 -9.15
CA GLN A 80 9.21 1.51 -9.42
C GLN A 80 8.98 2.36 -10.68
N GLU A 81 8.59 1.74 -11.80
CA GLU A 81 8.33 2.44 -13.07
C GLU A 81 7.23 3.51 -12.96
N VAL A 82 6.16 3.22 -12.20
CA VAL A 82 5.08 4.19 -11.97
C VAL A 82 5.57 5.37 -11.14
N LEU A 83 6.33 5.13 -10.07
CA LEU A 83 6.88 6.19 -9.24
C LEU A 83 7.88 7.06 -10.00
N GLU A 84 8.70 6.47 -10.86
CA GLU A 84 9.64 7.19 -11.74
C GLU A 84 8.88 8.06 -12.75
N HIS A 85 7.86 7.49 -13.40
CA HIS A 85 7.02 8.22 -14.37
C HIS A 85 6.43 9.51 -13.79
N PHE A 86 5.94 9.43 -12.54
CA PHE A 86 5.38 10.59 -11.83
C PHE A 86 6.41 11.40 -11.02
N GLN A 87 7.70 11.09 -11.15
CA GLN A 87 8.79 11.76 -10.43
C GLN A 87 8.66 11.67 -8.89
N LEU A 88 7.99 10.64 -8.40
CA LEU A 88 7.81 10.40 -6.97
C LEU A 88 8.88 9.47 -6.37
N ALA A 89 9.61 8.71 -7.20
CA ALA A 89 10.62 7.75 -6.72
C ALA A 89 11.70 8.41 -5.85
N ARG A 90 12.02 9.67 -6.12
CA ARG A 90 13.05 10.45 -5.40
C ARG A 90 12.76 10.65 -3.90
N TYR A 91 11.52 10.49 -3.48
CA TYR A 91 11.14 10.66 -2.07
C TYR A 91 11.36 9.40 -1.24
N PHE A 92 11.52 8.24 -1.89
CA PHE A 92 11.54 6.96 -1.20
C PHE A 92 12.94 6.35 -1.20
N GLU A 93 13.43 5.98 -0.02
CA GLU A 93 14.72 5.28 0.09
C GLU A 93 14.67 3.88 -0.52
N ARG A 94 13.50 3.21 -0.45
CA ARG A 94 13.27 1.89 -1.05
C ARG A 94 11.83 1.75 -1.50
N VAL A 95 11.68 1.01 -2.60
CA VAL A 95 10.39 0.56 -3.13
C VAL A 95 10.35 -0.96 -3.06
N CYS A 96 9.50 -1.50 -2.20
CA CYS A 96 9.27 -2.92 -2.05
C CYS A 96 7.86 -3.27 -2.53
N GLY A 97 7.76 -4.27 -3.39
CA GLY A 97 6.52 -4.73 -3.98
C GLY A 97 6.45 -6.24 -4.05
N ALA A 98 5.33 -6.79 -4.53
CA ALA A 98 5.20 -8.21 -4.78
C ALA A 98 6.29 -8.71 -5.74
N SER A 99 6.73 -9.95 -5.55
CA SER A 99 7.64 -10.61 -6.48
C SER A 99 6.86 -11.31 -7.60
N LEU A 100 7.51 -11.52 -8.75
CA LEU A 100 6.86 -12.21 -9.89
C LEU A 100 6.85 -13.73 -9.75
N ASP A 101 7.70 -14.27 -8.89
CA ASP A 101 7.88 -15.69 -8.60
C ASP A 101 7.01 -16.24 -7.46
N ALA A 102 6.03 -15.44 -7.02
CA ALA A 102 5.13 -15.75 -5.90
C ALA A 102 5.81 -15.95 -4.53
N GLY A 103 7.09 -15.63 -4.40
CA GLY A 103 7.81 -15.70 -3.12
C GLY A 103 7.42 -14.58 -2.15
N ARG A 104 6.71 -13.55 -2.63
CA ARG A 104 6.27 -12.39 -1.87
C ARG A 104 4.99 -11.83 -2.51
N GLU A 105 3.82 -12.24 -2.02
CA GLU A 105 2.52 -11.89 -2.63
C GLU A 105 1.64 -11.02 -1.72
N THR A 106 1.69 -11.25 -0.42
CA THR A 106 0.83 -10.54 0.53
C THR A 106 1.44 -9.22 0.98
N LYS A 107 0.61 -8.34 1.55
CA LYS A 107 1.11 -7.11 2.17
C LYS A 107 2.07 -7.40 3.32
N GLU A 108 1.80 -8.45 4.10
CA GLU A 108 2.65 -8.94 5.18
C GLU A 108 4.04 -9.32 4.68
N ASP A 109 4.12 -10.15 3.61
CA ASP A 109 5.40 -10.57 3.00
C ASP A 109 6.22 -9.37 2.53
N VAL A 110 5.56 -8.39 1.91
CA VAL A 110 6.22 -7.17 1.41
C VAL A 110 6.77 -6.34 2.56
N ILE A 111 6.00 -6.18 3.64
CA ILE A 111 6.45 -5.45 4.83
C ILE A 111 7.60 -6.19 5.52
N SER A 112 7.49 -7.51 5.68
CA SER A 112 8.58 -8.37 6.19
C SER A 112 9.88 -8.16 5.41
N TYR A 113 9.77 -8.21 4.08
CA TYR A 113 10.92 -8.00 3.20
C TYR A 113 11.51 -6.60 3.33
N LEU A 114 10.67 -5.56 3.41
CA LEU A 114 11.12 -4.18 3.61
C LEU A 114 11.85 -4.04 4.95
N LEU A 115 11.28 -4.54 6.03
CA LEU A 115 11.89 -4.46 7.37
C LEU A 115 13.27 -5.12 7.40
N ALA A 116 13.43 -6.28 6.74
CA ALA A 116 14.73 -6.95 6.61
C ALA A 116 15.77 -6.11 5.84
N GLN A 117 15.33 -5.24 4.92
CA GLN A 117 16.22 -4.38 4.13
C GLN A 117 16.65 -3.10 4.85
N ILE A 118 15.84 -2.59 5.77
CA ILE A 118 16.10 -1.30 6.44
C ILE A 118 16.69 -1.46 7.83
N GLY A 119 16.88 -2.70 8.31
CA GLY A 119 17.38 -3.01 9.63
C GLY A 119 16.32 -2.75 10.72
N ALA A 120 16.77 -2.44 11.94
CA ALA A 120 15.90 -2.12 13.07
C ALA A 120 15.53 -0.61 13.02
N PRO A 121 14.44 -0.23 12.34
CA PRO A 121 13.99 1.16 12.35
C PRO A 121 13.49 1.50 13.76
N GLY A 122 13.56 2.78 14.13
CA GLY A 122 12.88 3.29 15.31
C GLY A 122 11.37 3.15 15.20
N GLN A 123 10.64 4.21 15.43
CA GLN A 123 9.20 4.22 15.26
C GLN A 123 8.81 4.09 13.77
N VAL A 124 7.91 3.16 13.46
CA VAL A 124 7.39 2.91 12.10
C VAL A 124 5.89 3.11 12.11
N VAL A 125 5.39 3.76 11.06
CA VAL A 125 3.96 3.93 10.82
C VAL A 125 3.65 3.49 9.39
N MET A 126 2.61 2.69 9.22
CA MET A 126 2.05 2.39 7.91
C MET A 126 1.04 3.47 7.52
N VAL A 127 1.07 3.89 6.27
CA VAL A 127 0.02 4.70 5.65
C VAL A 127 -0.56 3.88 4.51
N GLY A 128 -1.87 3.64 4.55
CA GLY A 128 -2.52 2.82 3.54
C GLY A 128 -4.00 3.16 3.39
N ASP A 129 -4.59 2.74 2.29
CA ASP A 129 -5.97 3.06 1.93
C ASP A 129 -6.93 1.87 2.02
N THR A 130 -6.44 0.70 2.42
CA THR A 130 -7.27 -0.52 2.51
C THR A 130 -7.07 -1.28 3.82
N ALA A 131 -8.05 -2.14 4.17
CA ALA A 131 -7.92 -3.07 5.29
C ALA A 131 -6.72 -4.04 5.14
N PHE A 132 -6.28 -4.32 3.90
CA PHE A 132 -5.09 -5.15 3.66
C PHE A 132 -3.80 -4.48 4.17
N ASP A 133 -3.71 -3.16 4.07
CA ASP A 133 -2.59 -2.39 4.61
C ASP A 133 -2.56 -2.47 6.13
N VAL A 134 -3.73 -2.29 6.75
CA VAL A 134 -3.89 -2.37 8.21
C VAL A 134 -3.53 -3.74 8.73
N LEU A 135 -4.11 -4.80 8.13
CA LEU A 135 -3.89 -6.18 8.58
C LEU A 135 -2.43 -6.61 8.37
N GLY A 136 -1.83 -6.29 7.20
CA GLY A 136 -0.45 -6.64 6.93
C GLY A 136 0.55 -5.92 7.84
N ALA A 137 0.30 -4.65 8.19
CA ALA A 137 1.13 -3.90 9.13
C ALA A 137 0.97 -4.41 10.58
N LYS A 138 -0.26 -4.79 10.96
CA LYS A 138 -0.59 -5.29 12.30
C LYS A 138 0.19 -6.55 12.68
N VAL A 139 0.45 -7.46 11.74
CA VAL A 139 1.27 -8.67 11.96
C VAL A 139 2.66 -8.31 12.48
N HIS A 140 3.19 -7.16 12.06
CA HIS A 140 4.50 -6.65 12.49
C HIS A 140 4.43 -5.65 13.66
N GLY A 141 3.28 -5.49 14.30
CA GLY A 141 3.08 -4.51 15.38
C GLY A 141 3.18 -3.04 14.90
N ILE A 142 3.03 -2.79 13.60
CA ILE A 142 3.13 -1.46 13.02
C ILE A 142 1.75 -0.81 13.02
N PRO A 143 1.55 0.34 13.68
CA PRO A 143 0.29 1.06 13.63
C PRO A 143 0.06 1.62 12.23
N THR A 144 -1.21 1.67 11.80
CA THR A 144 -1.60 2.18 10.49
C THR A 144 -2.48 3.42 10.59
N ILE A 145 -2.12 4.46 9.84
CA ILE A 145 -3.04 5.54 9.51
C ILE A 145 -3.72 5.19 8.20
N GLY A 146 -5.04 5.00 8.25
CA GLY A 146 -5.86 4.80 7.05
C GLY A 146 -6.11 6.13 6.34
N VAL A 147 -6.01 6.17 5.01
CA VAL A 147 -6.34 7.35 4.21
C VAL A 147 -7.62 7.10 3.43
N THR A 148 -8.58 8.04 3.50
CA THR A 148 -9.94 7.84 2.97
C THR A 148 -10.10 8.28 1.51
N TRP A 149 -9.11 8.96 0.94
CA TRP A 149 -9.12 9.36 -0.49
C TRP A 149 -8.71 8.25 -1.45
N GLY A 150 -8.39 7.04 -0.94
CA GLY A 150 -8.05 5.88 -1.75
C GLY A 150 -9.24 5.04 -2.17
N TYR A 151 -9.03 3.74 -2.37
CA TYR A 151 -10.04 2.80 -2.86
C TYR A 151 -10.80 2.07 -1.75
N GLY A 152 -10.22 1.98 -0.55
CA GLY A 152 -10.79 1.26 0.57
C GLY A 152 -11.92 2.01 1.26
N GLN A 153 -12.68 1.26 2.05
CA GLN A 153 -13.76 1.79 2.88
C GLN A 153 -13.22 2.18 4.26
N ALA A 154 -13.52 3.38 4.73
CA ALA A 154 -13.09 3.85 6.05
C ALA A 154 -13.48 2.89 7.18
N GLU A 155 -14.71 2.36 7.13
CA GLU A 155 -15.20 1.41 8.12
C GLU A 155 -14.39 0.11 8.12
N SER A 156 -14.09 -0.47 6.95
CA SER A 156 -13.26 -1.67 6.87
C SER A 156 -11.85 -1.47 7.43
N MET A 157 -11.28 -0.26 7.29
CA MET A 157 -9.99 0.06 7.90
C MET A 157 -10.10 0.19 9.43
N ARG A 158 -11.21 0.76 9.96
CA ARG A 158 -11.46 0.81 11.41
C ARG A 158 -11.62 -0.59 12.00
N GLU A 159 -12.44 -1.43 11.37
CA GLU A 159 -12.65 -2.83 11.78
C GLU A 159 -11.36 -3.65 11.76
N ALA A 160 -10.48 -3.41 10.79
CA ALA A 160 -9.16 -4.02 10.72
C ALA A 160 -8.21 -3.54 11.83
N GLY A 161 -8.51 -2.40 12.48
CA GLY A 161 -7.75 -1.84 13.59
C GLY A 161 -6.80 -0.71 13.18
N ALA A 162 -7.17 0.11 12.20
CA ALA A 162 -6.43 1.34 11.89
C ALA A 162 -6.37 2.23 13.14
N ALA A 163 -5.17 2.72 13.46
CA ALA A 163 -4.92 3.56 14.64
C ALA A 163 -5.52 4.96 14.51
N ALA A 164 -5.62 5.46 13.28
CA ALA A 164 -6.27 6.71 12.93
C ALA A 164 -6.72 6.69 11.46
N LEU A 165 -7.60 7.63 11.10
CA LEU A 165 -7.94 7.91 9.70
C LEU A 165 -7.62 9.37 9.38
N ALA A 166 -7.19 9.60 8.14
CA ALA A 166 -6.98 10.93 7.57
C ALA A 166 -7.81 11.09 6.30
N ASP A 167 -8.52 12.20 6.17
CA ASP A 167 -9.36 12.49 5.01
C ASP A 167 -8.62 13.37 3.99
N THR A 168 -7.51 13.99 4.38
CA THR A 168 -6.68 14.82 3.51
C THR A 168 -5.18 14.63 3.79
N PRO A 169 -4.30 14.98 2.83
CA PRO A 169 -2.86 14.97 3.06
C PRO A 169 -2.41 15.82 4.26
N GLU A 170 -3.08 16.95 4.52
CA GLU A 170 -2.79 17.83 5.63
C GLU A 170 -3.15 17.18 6.99
N GLN A 171 -4.27 16.46 7.05
CA GLN A 171 -4.64 15.69 8.25
C GLN A 171 -3.66 14.55 8.49
N LEU A 172 -3.20 13.85 7.43
CA LEU A 172 -2.18 12.83 7.55
C LEU A 172 -0.89 13.40 8.14
N GLU A 173 -0.43 14.53 7.62
CA GLU A 173 0.75 15.22 8.12
C GLU A 173 0.62 15.60 9.60
N ALA A 174 -0.53 16.18 9.99
CA ALA A 174 -0.81 16.56 11.37
C ALA A 174 -0.77 15.32 12.31
N LEU A 175 -1.36 14.21 11.90
CA LEU A 175 -1.32 12.95 12.67
C LEU A 175 0.10 12.42 12.85
N LEU A 176 0.91 12.45 11.79
CA LEU A 176 2.31 12.00 11.84
C LEU A 176 3.16 12.84 12.80
N HIS A 177 2.88 14.14 12.90
CA HIS A 177 3.57 15.05 13.80
C HIS A 177 3.05 15.05 15.24
N THR A 178 1.93 14.35 15.54
CA THR A 178 1.35 14.32 16.89
C THR A 178 2.16 13.39 17.82
N PRO A 179 2.83 13.91 18.86
CA PRO A 179 3.61 13.09 19.79
C PRO A 179 2.73 12.05 20.50
N GLY A 180 3.20 10.82 20.63
CA GLY A 180 2.55 9.76 21.39
C GLY A 180 1.38 9.05 20.70
N VAL A 181 0.93 9.50 19.53
CA VAL A 181 -0.17 8.83 18.80
C VAL A 181 0.28 7.49 18.22
N PHE A 182 1.57 7.35 17.91
CA PHE A 182 2.15 6.15 17.31
C PHE A 182 3.33 5.59 18.11
N SER A 183 3.42 5.91 19.41
CA SER A 183 4.39 5.26 20.27
C SER A 183 4.14 3.76 20.29
N PRO A 184 5.16 2.91 20.14
CA PRO A 184 5.01 1.48 20.31
C PRO A 184 4.42 1.21 21.69
N ALA A 185 3.42 0.32 21.77
CA ALA A 185 2.93 -0.16 23.06
C ALA A 185 4.13 -0.68 23.87
N PRO A 186 4.22 -0.40 25.18
CA PRO A 186 5.28 -0.96 25.99
C PRO A 186 5.25 -2.48 25.85
N PRO A 187 6.40 -3.17 25.83
CA PRO A 187 6.44 -4.61 25.72
C PRO A 187 5.56 -5.20 26.82
N GLN A 188 4.54 -5.97 26.41
CA GLN A 188 3.73 -6.72 27.37
C GLN A 188 4.68 -7.64 28.11
N ALA A 189 4.80 -7.48 29.42
CA ALA A 189 5.46 -8.45 30.27
C ALA A 189 4.77 -9.79 30.04
N LEU A 190 5.51 -10.74 29.50
CA LEU A 190 5.06 -12.13 29.41
C LEU A 190 4.81 -12.64 30.84
N PRO A 191 3.73 -13.36 31.09
CA PRO A 191 3.41 -13.92 32.37
C PRO A 191 4.43 -14.96 32.84
#